data_8cbb90793aa16ad360cff95cd057b8c2
#
_entry.id   8cbb90793aa16ad360cff95cd057b8c2
#
_cell.length_a   1.000
_cell.length_b   1.000
_cell.length_c   1.000
_cell.angle_alpha   90.00
_cell.angle_beta   90.00
_cell.angle_gamma   90.00
#
_symmetry.space_group_name_H-M   'P 1'
#
loop_
_entity.id
_entity.type
_entity.pdbx_description
1 polymer ?
#
loop_
_entity_poly.entity_id
_entity_poly.type
_entity_poly.pdbx_seq_one_letter_code
_entity_poly.pdbx_strand_id
1 'polypeptide(L)'
;MKAAFYTLGCKVNQYETEYMAEILKNAGMQIVSHNEDADYYIINSCTVTATADQKTRQNVRKFKRQHPNSVVILTGCMPQAFPEQASALNEADIVLSNKSNDDILDLINRYNVSHNRIVKIDKHQKGDEFTKCSIEHFSERIRAFVKIEDGCDRFCSYCIIPMSRGRVRSKSLED
;
A
#
# COMPACT_ATOMS: atom_id res chain seq x y z
N MET A 1 -12.78 10.56 11.37
CA MET A 1 -12.72 9.36 10.52
C MET A 1 -11.63 8.44 11.04
N LYS A 2 -11.85 7.12 10.97
CA LYS A 2 -10.90 6.10 11.43
C LYS A 2 -10.34 5.32 10.25
N ALA A 3 -9.04 5.05 10.26
CA ALA A 3 -8.37 4.22 9.27
C ALA A 3 -7.63 3.07 9.95
N ALA A 4 -7.72 1.88 9.37
CA ALA A 4 -7.09 0.67 9.88
C ALA A 4 -6.21 0.05 8.79
N PHE A 5 -5.01 -0.37 9.15
CA PHE A 5 -4.07 -0.99 8.23
C PHE A 5 -3.95 -2.49 8.47
N TYR A 6 -3.96 -3.26 7.39
CA TYR A 6 -3.62 -4.68 7.38
C TYR A 6 -2.43 -4.91 6.46
N THR A 7 -1.26 -5.11 7.04
CA THR A 7 -0.01 -5.22 6.29
C THR A 7 0.42 -6.65 6.12
N LEU A 8 0.58 -7.06 4.87
CA LEU A 8 1.20 -8.31 4.47
C LEU A 8 2.60 -8.03 3.90
N GLY A 9 3.55 -8.92 4.16
CA GLY A 9 4.84 -8.91 3.49
C GLY A 9 6.04 -8.54 4.34
N CYS A 10 6.96 -7.80 3.74
CA CYS A 10 8.29 -7.55 4.27
C CYS A 10 8.36 -6.23 5.06
N LYS A 11 9.56 -5.89 5.54
CA LYS A 11 9.82 -4.64 6.26
C LYS A 11 9.57 -3.39 5.41
N VAL A 12 9.73 -3.48 4.09
CA VAL A 12 9.42 -2.37 3.18
C VAL A 12 7.92 -2.08 3.18
N ASN A 13 7.05 -3.12 3.12
CA ASN A 13 5.61 -2.92 3.25
C ASN A 13 5.24 -2.31 4.62
N GLN A 14 5.93 -2.71 5.69
CA GLN A 14 5.70 -2.14 7.01
C GLN A 14 6.07 -0.66 7.05
N TYR A 15 7.21 -0.28 6.47
CA TYR A 15 7.62 1.10 6.34
C TYR A 15 6.61 1.94 5.53
N GLU A 16 6.14 1.42 4.40
CA GLU A 16 5.13 2.07 3.58
C GLU A 16 3.78 2.23 4.30
N THR A 17 3.43 1.27 5.16
CA THR A 17 2.23 1.38 6.01
C THR A 17 2.37 2.51 7.02
N GLU A 18 3.51 2.63 7.71
CA GLU A 18 3.74 3.73 8.66
C GLU A 18 3.70 5.09 7.95
N TYR A 19 4.31 5.16 6.76
CA TYR A 19 4.28 6.38 5.94
C TYR A 19 2.85 6.80 5.55
N MET A 20 2.04 5.87 5.01
CA MET A 20 0.65 6.16 4.70
C MET A 20 -0.17 6.50 5.95
N ALA A 21 0.10 5.83 7.07
CA ALA A 21 -0.55 6.12 8.34
C ALA A 21 -0.25 7.53 8.83
N GLU A 22 0.99 8.00 8.64
CA GLU A 22 1.37 9.37 8.99
C GLU A 22 0.67 10.41 8.10
N ILE A 23 0.58 10.17 6.78
CA ILE A 23 -0.21 11.03 5.87
C ILE A 23 -1.66 11.16 6.37
N LEU A 24 -2.29 10.04 6.73
CA LEU A 24 -3.67 10.04 7.19
C LEU A 24 -3.83 10.66 8.58
N LYS A 25 -2.88 10.48 9.50
CA LYS A 25 -2.85 11.14 10.82
C LYS A 25 -2.75 12.66 10.66
N ASN A 26 -1.85 13.13 9.80
CA ASN A 26 -1.66 14.56 9.53
C ASN A 26 -2.91 15.20 8.90
N ALA A 27 -3.72 14.40 8.20
CA ALA A 27 -5.04 14.80 7.71
C ALA A 27 -6.17 14.70 8.75
N GLY A 28 -5.84 14.41 10.02
CA GLY A 28 -6.80 14.35 11.13
C GLY A 28 -7.55 13.01 11.26
N MET A 29 -7.08 11.94 10.62
CA MET A 29 -7.66 10.60 10.80
C MET A 29 -7.04 9.90 12.01
N GLN A 30 -7.88 9.18 12.76
CA GLN A 30 -7.42 8.30 13.82
C GLN A 30 -7.00 6.95 13.22
N ILE A 31 -5.78 6.51 13.48
CA ILE A 31 -5.34 5.16 13.12
C ILE A 31 -5.71 4.20 14.24
N VAL A 32 -6.44 3.15 13.89
CA VAL A 32 -6.94 2.13 14.81
C VAL A 32 -6.48 0.74 14.39
N SER A 33 -6.64 -0.25 15.27
CA SER A 33 -6.37 -1.65 14.94
C SER A 33 -7.33 -2.15 13.85
N HIS A 34 -6.85 -3.04 12.97
CA HIS A 34 -7.69 -3.67 11.96
C HIS A 34 -8.76 -4.63 12.54
N ASN A 35 -8.73 -4.86 13.85
CA ASN A 35 -9.78 -5.58 14.58
C ASN A 35 -10.87 -4.68 15.14
N GLU A 36 -10.71 -3.37 15.01
CA GLU A 36 -11.70 -2.36 15.42
C GLU A 36 -12.50 -1.89 14.20
N ASP A 37 -13.66 -1.28 14.48
CA ASP A 37 -14.45 -0.65 13.42
C ASP A 37 -13.75 0.61 12.90
N ALA A 38 -13.56 0.66 11.58
CA ALA A 38 -12.93 1.77 10.87
C ALA A 38 -13.72 2.16 9.62
N ASP A 39 -13.60 3.43 9.23
CA ASP A 39 -14.21 3.94 7.99
C ASP A 39 -13.44 3.45 6.76
N TYR A 40 -12.12 3.27 6.91
CA TYR A 40 -11.20 2.84 5.85
C TYR A 40 -10.36 1.65 6.30
N TYR A 41 -10.35 0.57 5.52
CA TYR A 41 -9.45 -0.57 5.69
C TYR A 41 -8.44 -0.59 4.57
N ILE A 42 -7.17 -0.32 4.89
CA ILE A 42 -6.06 -0.27 3.94
C ILE A 42 -5.27 -1.58 4.01
N ILE A 43 -5.30 -2.36 2.92
CA ILE A 43 -4.58 -3.61 2.78
C ILE A 43 -3.30 -3.35 1.98
N ASN A 44 -2.16 -3.32 2.67
CA ASN A 44 -0.85 -3.25 2.02
C ASN A 44 -0.37 -4.66 1.71
N SER A 45 -0.45 -5.03 0.44
CA SER A 45 -0.31 -6.39 -0.04
C SER A 45 1.13 -6.79 -0.34
N CYS A 46 1.37 -8.10 -0.25
CA CYS A 46 2.60 -8.74 -0.72
C CYS A 46 2.27 -9.73 -1.83
N THR A 47 3.22 -9.95 -2.74
CA THR A 47 3.09 -10.90 -3.86
C THR A 47 4.34 -11.77 -4.08
N VAL A 48 5.26 -11.77 -3.11
CA VAL A 48 6.50 -12.57 -3.21
C VAL A 48 6.22 -14.08 -3.19
N THR A 49 5.09 -14.47 -2.59
CA THR A 49 4.65 -15.88 -2.56
C THR A 49 3.18 -16.00 -2.98
N ALA A 50 2.82 -17.14 -3.60
CA ALA A 50 1.44 -17.45 -3.94
C ALA A 50 0.50 -17.42 -2.71
N THR A 51 1.01 -17.83 -1.54
CA THR A 51 0.27 -17.76 -0.28
C THR A 51 -0.03 -16.31 0.13
N ALA A 52 0.90 -15.38 -0.09
CA ALA A 52 0.67 -13.96 0.20
C ALA A 52 -0.40 -13.37 -0.71
N ASP A 53 -0.39 -13.71 -1.99
CA ASP A 53 -1.42 -13.33 -2.95
C ASP A 53 -2.80 -13.86 -2.57
N GLN A 54 -2.88 -15.13 -2.20
CA GLN A 54 -4.12 -15.74 -1.74
C GLN A 54 -4.66 -15.03 -0.49
N LYS A 55 -3.80 -14.77 0.50
CA LYS A 55 -4.16 -14.03 1.72
C LYS A 55 -4.62 -12.61 1.41
N THR A 56 -3.97 -11.93 0.47
CA THR A 56 -4.41 -10.60 0.03
C THR A 56 -5.86 -10.63 -0.46
N ARG A 57 -6.17 -11.51 -1.42
CA ARG A 57 -7.53 -11.65 -1.97
C ARG A 57 -8.56 -12.03 -0.90
N GLN A 58 -8.20 -12.95 -0.01
CA GLN A 58 -9.07 -13.36 1.10
C GLN A 58 -9.37 -12.21 2.04
N ASN A 59 -8.36 -11.40 2.40
CA ASN A 59 -8.56 -10.28 3.32
C ASN A 59 -9.34 -9.12 2.70
N VAL A 60 -9.13 -8.79 1.43
CA VAL A 60 -9.96 -7.79 0.71
C VAL A 60 -11.45 -8.19 0.80
N ARG A 61 -11.78 -9.43 0.43
CA ARG A 61 -13.14 -9.94 0.51
C ARG A 61 -13.68 -10.03 1.94
N LYS A 62 -12.83 -10.44 2.88
CA LYS A 62 -13.19 -10.52 4.29
C LYS A 62 -13.59 -9.17 4.85
N PHE A 63 -12.74 -8.13 4.69
CA PHE A 63 -13.02 -6.80 5.20
C PHE A 63 -14.28 -6.22 4.56
N LYS A 64 -14.45 -6.33 3.24
CA LYS A 64 -15.67 -5.82 2.57
C LYS A 64 -16.94 -6.53 3.04
N ARG A 65 -16.89 -7.84 3.29
CA ARG A 65 -18.02 -8.60 3.81
C ARG A 65 -18.34 -8.27 5.27
N GLN A 66 -17.32 -8.08 6.11
CA GLN A 66 -17.50 -7.77 7.54
C GLN A 66 -17.92 -6.33 7.78
N HIS A 67 -17.42 -5.41 6.95
CA HIS A 67 -17.65 -3.97 7.05
C HIS A 67 -18.16 -3.42 5.70
N PRO A 68 -19.39 -3.73 5.29
CA PRO A 68 -19.92 -3.40 3.96
C PRO A 68 -19.98 -1.89 3.68
N ASN A 69 -20.14 -1.08 4.72
CA ASN A 69 -20.20 0.38 4.63
C ASN A 69 -18.82 1.05 4.66
N SER A 70 -17.77 0.32 5.01
CA SER A 70 -16.41 0.85 5.04
C SER A 70 -15.78 0.79 3.65
N VAL A 71 -14.84 1.70 3.41
CA VAL A 71 -14.06 1.75 2.17
C VAL A 71 -12.87 0.81 2.29
N VAL A 72 -12.76 -0.14 1.37
CA VAL A 72 -11.64 -1.08 1.31
C VAL A 72 -10.64 -0.61 0.26
N ILE A 73 -9.41 -0.38 0.68
CA ILE A 73 -8.30 0.13 -0.14
C ILE A 73 -7.24 -0.95 -0.29
N LEU A 74 -6.89 -1.29 -1.52
CA LEU A 74 -5.83 -2.26 -1.83
C LEU A 74 -4.62 -1.53 -2.39
N THR A 75 -3.46 -1.72 -1.76
CA THR A 75 -2.16 -1.23 -2.24
C THR A 75 -1.06 -2.29 -2.09
N GLY A 76 0.18 -1.91 -2.36
CA GLY A 76 1.37 -2.74 -2.18
C GLY A 76 1.83 -3.47 -3.43
N CYS A 77 2.47 -4.61 -3.24
CA CYS A 77 3.14 -5.32 -4.33
C CYS A 77 2.17 -5.98 -5.33
N MET A 78 1.00 -6.43 -4.88
CA MET A 78 0.07 -7.12 -5.77
C MET A 78 -0.51 -6.22 -6.86
N PRO A 79 -1.05 -5.01 -6.58
CA PRO A 79 -1.50 -4.10 -7.63
C PRO A 79 -0.39 -3.72 -8.61
N GLN A 80 0.84 -3.57 -8.10
CA GLN A 80 1.97 -3.20 -8.94
C GLN A 80 2.41 -4.32 -9.89
N ALA A 81 2.52 -5.55 -9.39
CA ALA A 81 3.00 -6.70 -10.17
C ALA A 81 1.90 -7.33 -11.05
N PHE A 82 0.65 -7.32 -10.58
CA PHE A 82 -0.49 -7.95 -11.23
C PHE A 82 -1.69 -6.99 -11.33
N PRO A 83 -1.56 -5.88 -12.10
CA PRO A 83 -2.56 -4.83 -12.17
C PRO A 83 -3.94 -5.34 -12.60
N GLU A 84 -4.01 -6.26 -13.56
CA GLU A 84 -5.28 -6.83 -14.03
C GLU A 84 -5.98 -7.64 -12.94
N GLN A 85 -5.24 -8.47 -12.21
CA GLN A 85 -5.78 -9.26 -11.11
C GLN A 85 -6.25 -8.38 -9.93
N ALA A 86 -5.50 -7.34 -9.61
CA ALA A 86 -5.89 -6.37 -8.57
C ALA A 86 -7.12 -5.56 -8.99
N SER A 87 -7.17 -5.14 -10.25
CA SER A 87 -8.32 -4.41 -10.81
C SER A 87 -9.58 -5.26 -10.88
N ALA A 88 -9.45 -6.59 -10.99
CA ALA A 88 -10.59 -7.51 -10.98
C ALA A 88 -11.17 -7.79 -9.58
N LEU A 89 -10.53 -7.32 -8.50
CA LEU A 89 -11.06 -7.44 -7.13
C LEU A 89 -12.08 -6.32 -6.88
N ASN A 90 -13.32 -6.55 -7.27
CA ASN A 90 -14.41 -5.56 -7.15
C ASN A 90 -14.76 -5.21 -5.70
N GLU A 91 -14.33 -6.02 -4.74
CA GLU A 91 -14.50 -5.76 -3.31
C GLU A 91 -13.57 -4.66 -2.77
N ALA A 92 -12.53 -4.28 -3.52
CA ALA A 92 -11.72 -3.11 -3.23
C ALA A 92 -12.33 -1.87 -3.90
N ASP A 93 -12.70 -0.89 -3.09
CA ASP A 93 -13.28 0.37 -3.55
C ASP A 93 -12.21 1.28 -4.17
N ILE A 94 -10.99 1.23 -3.63
CA ILE A 94 -9.82 1.93 -4.17
C ILE A 94 -8.70 0.92 -4.36
N VAL A 95 -8.10 0.92 -5.55
CA VAL A 95 -6.89 0.14 -5.85
C VAL A 95 -5.82 1.10 -6.30
N LEU A 96 -4.68 1.10 -5.61
CA LEU A 96 -3.53 1.92 -5.97
C LEU A 96 -2.24 1.11 -5.98
N SER A 97 -1.28 1.51 -6.81
CA SER A 97 0.05 0.91 -6.84
C SER A 97 0.90 1.37 -5.65
N ASN A 98 1.94 0.63 -5.29
CA ASN A 98 2.87 1.07 -4.26
C ASN A 98 3.66 2.33 -4.68
N LYS A 99 3.78 2.61 -5.97
CA LYS A 99 4.35 3.84 -6.50
C LYS A 99 3.50 5.08 -6.17
N SER A 100 2.20 4.88 -5.95
CA SER A 100 1.21 5.95 -5.76
C SER A 100 0.75 6.05 -4.30
N ASN A 101 1.51 5.54 -3.33
CA ASN A 101 1.13 5.58 -1.91
C ASN A 101 0.95 7.02 -1.39
N ASP A 102 1.65 8.00 -1.98
CA ASP A 102 1.55 9.42 -1.64
C ASP A 102 0.16 10.00 -1.96
N ASP A 103 -0.52 9.40 -2.93
CA ASP A 103 -1.84 9.85 -3.39
C ASP A 103 -3.00 9.31 -2.54
N ILE A 104 -2.72 8.52 -1.50
CA ILE A 104 -3.77 7.82 -0.73
C ILE A 104 -4.84 8.78 -0.19
N LEU A 105 -4.43 9.94 0.33
CA LEU A 105 -5.37 10.93 0.86
C LEU A 105 -6.23 11.57 -0.25
N ASP A 106 -5.63 11.91 -1.39
CA ASP A 106 -6.36 12.46 -2.53
C ASP A 106 -7.38 11.45 -3.07
N LEU A 107 -6.99 10.18 -3.20
CA LEU A 107 -7.88 9.12 -3.66
C LEU A 107 -9.05 8.88 -2.70
N ILE A 108 -8.81 8.94 -1.39
CA ILE A 108 -9.86 8.87 -0.37
C ILE A 108 -10.82 10.04 -0.54
N ASN A 109 -10.32 11.27 -0.67
CA ASN A 109 -11.13 12.47 -0.84
C ASN A 109 -11.98 12.41 -2.12
N ARG A 110 -11.40 11.97 -3.22
CA ARG A 110 -12.11 11.78 -4.50
C ARG A 110 -13.19 10.70 -4.40
N TYR A 111 -12.90 9.59 -3.70
CA TYR A 111 -13.89 8.55 -3.48
C TYR A 111 -15.06 9.04 -2.63
N ASN A 112 -14.80 9.80 -1.58
CA ASN A 112 -15.84 10.37 -0.69
C ASN A 112 -16.79 11.32 -1.42
N VAL A 113 -16.34 11.97 -2.48
CA VAL A 113 -17.18 12.85 -3.30
C VAL A 113 -17.95 12.06 -4.35
N SER A 114 -17.31 11.13 -5.03
CA SER A 114 -17.90 10.46 -6.19
C SER A 114 -18.62 9.16 -5.86
N HIS A 115 -18.22 8.50 -4.78
CA HIS A 115 -18.59 7.12 -4.42
C HIS A 115 -18.36 6.09 -5.54
N ASN A 116 -17.57 6.45 -6.54
CA ASN A 116 -17.20 5.58 -7.64
C ASN A 116 -15.87 4.89 -7.34
N ARG A 117 -15.80 3.60 -7.67
CA ARG A 117 -14.57 2.82 -7.55
C ARG A 117 -13.42 3.47 -8.30
N ILE A 118 -12.25 3.52 -7.66
CA ILE A 118 -11.04 4.14 -8.21
C ILE A 118 -9.95 3.07 -8.39
N VAL A 119 -9.34 3.03 -9.57
CA VAL A 119 -8.17 2.20 -9.86
C VAL A 119 -7.07 3.11 -10.39
N LYS A 120 -6.00 3.29 -9.60
CA LYS A 120 -4.81 4.08 -9.95
C LYS A 120 -3.56 3.22 -9.80
N ILE A 121 -3.09 2.66 -10.91
CA ILE A 121 -1.92 1.79 -10.94
C ILE A 121 -0.88 2.41 -11.89
N ASP A 122 0.08 3.11 -11.30
CA ASP A 122 1.19 3.73 -12.03
C ASP A 122 2.33 2.74 -12.16
N LYS A 123 2.82 2.53 -13.39
CA LYS A 123 3.93 1.63 -13.65
C LYS A 123 5.26 2.26 -13.26
N HIS A 124 6.16 1.46 -12.69
CA HIS A 124 7.55 1.86 -12.53
C HIS A 124 8.22 2.04 -13.88
N GLN A 125 8.99 3.11 -14.02
CA GLN A 125 9.72 3.44 -15.24
C GLN A 125 11.22 3.52 -14.98
N LYS A 126 12.01 3.41 -16.03
CA LYS A 126 13.45 3.68 -15.96
C LYS A 126 13.66 5.16 -15.69
N GLY A 127 14.43 5.48 -14.66
CA GLY A 127 14.69 6.86 -14.24
C GLY A 127 13.72 7.40 -13.19
N ASP A 128 12.79 6.57 -12.67
CA ASP A 128 12.02 6.95 -11.48
C ASP A 128 12.97 7.29 -10.33
N GLU A 129 12.71 8.38 -9.64
CA GLU A 129 13.46 8.78 -8.45
C GLU A 129 13.02 7.98 -7.22
N PHE A 130 13.85 8.00 -6.19
CA PHE A 130 13.49 7.45 -4.89
C PHE A 130 12.37 8.30 -4.28
N THR A 131 11.28 7.67 -3.87
CA THR A 131 10.19 8.37 -3.19
C THR A 131 10.67 8.87 -1.84
N LYS A 132 10.67 10.20 -1.66
CA LYS A 132 11.08 10.85 -0.40
C LYS A 132 10.00 10.65 0.66
N CYS A 133 10.01 9.48 1.26
CA CYS A 133 9.17 9.17 2.41
C CYS A 133 9.95 9.49 3.68
N SER A 134 9.58 10.51 4.41
CA SER A 134 10.05 10.73 5.79
C SER A 134 8.97 10.28 6.76
N ILE A 135 9.35 9.54 7.78
CA ILE A 135 8.48 9.14 8.88
C ILE A 135 9.06 9.77 10.14
N GLU A 136 8.31 10.68 10.76
CA GLU A 136 8.75 11.36 11.98
C GLU A 136 8.52 10.49 13.22
N HIS A 137 7.45 9.67 13.23
CA HIS A 137 7.09 8.85 14.38
C HIS A 137 6.66 7.44 13.98
N PHE A 138 7.42 6.43 14.42
CA PHE A 138 6.98 5.02 14.35
C PHE A 138 6.00 4.74 15.49
N SER A 139 4.77 4.37 15.17
CA SER A 139 3.66 4.38 16.12
C SER A 139 3.66 3.29 17.19
N GLU A 140 4.33 2.14 16.99
CA GLU A 140 4.21 1.01 17.92
C GLU A 140 5.47 0.12 18.05
N ARG A 141 6.63 0.54 17.56
CA ARG A 141 7.81 -0.33 17.49
C ARG A 141 9.01 0.22 18.24
N ILE A 142 9.69 -0.68 18.94
CA ILE A 142 10.99 -0.42 19.60
C ILE A 142 12.12 -0.20 18.56
N ARG A 143 11.89 -0.57 17.28
CA ARG A 143 12.88 -0.48 16.19
C ARG A 143 12.40 0.44 15.09
N ALA A 144 13.17 1.48 14.77
CA ALA A 144 13.01 2.27 13.57
C ALA A 144 13.57 1.51 12.35
N PHE A 145 12.92 1.66 11.21
CA PHE A 145 13.42 1.20 9.91
C PHE A 145 13.75 2.42 9.06
N VAL A 146 14.93 2.42 8.47
CA VAL A 146 15.32 3.42 7.48
C VAL A 146 15.29 2.74 6.10
N LYS A 147 14.47 3.24 5.20
CA LYS A 147 14.42 2.78 3.81
C LYS A 147 15.43 3.61 3.01
N ILE A 148 16.55 3.00 2.65
CA ILE A 148 17.63 3.67 1.91
C ILE A 148 17.62 3.30 0.42
N GLU A 149 16.93 2.22 0.05
CA GLU A 149 16.88 1.70 -1.32
C GLU A 149 15.54 1.01 -1.58
N ASP A 150 15.08 1.03 -2.83
CA ASP A 150 13.92 0.28 -3.31
C ASP A 150 14.16 -0.25 -4.73
N GLY A 151 13.50 -1.37 -5.06
CA GLY A 151 13.65 -2.02 -6.37
C GLY A 151 14.83 -2.98 -6.46
N CYS A 152 15.03 -3.56 -7.65
CA CYS A 152 16.14 -4.49 -7.91
C CYS A 152 16.43 -4.60 -9.41
N ASP A 153 17.72 -4.55 -9.79
CA ASP A 153 18.19 -4.66 -11.18
C ASP A 153 18.73 -6.06 -11.53
N ARG A 154 18.57 -7.07 -10.66
CA ARG A 154 19.08 -8.42 -10.93
C ARG A 154 18.24 -9.23 -11.91
N PHE A 155 16.93 -8.95 -11.99
CA PHE A 155 15.98 -9.63 -12.90
C PHE A 155 16.11 -11.16 -12.92
N CYS A 156 16.31 -11.77 -11.73
CA CYS A 156 16.35 -13.23 -11.61
C CYS A 156 15.04 -13.83 -12.14
N SER A 157 15.12 -14.95 -12.87
CA SER A 157 14.00 -15.56 -13.58
C SER A 157 12.80 -15.94 -12.70
N TYR A 158 13.01 -16.18 -11.42
CA TYR A 158 11.99 -16.53 -10.43
C TYR A 158 11.51 -15.35 -9.56
N CYS A 159 12.09 -14.15 -9.74
CA CYS A 159 11.90 -13.06 -8.78
C CYS A 159 10.91 -12.02 -9.30
N ILE A 160 9.86 -11.76 -8.49
CA ILE A 160 8.83 -10.77 -8.80
C ILE A 160 9.24 -9.33 -8.42
N ILE A 161 10.33 -9.14 -7.68
CA ILE A 161 10.71 -7.81 -7.15
C ILE A 161 10.86 -6.74 -8.23
N PRO A 162 11.56 -6.97 -9.36
CA PRO A 162 11.65 -5.95 -10.41
C PRO A 162 10.30 -5.50 -10.97
N MET A 163 9.30 -6.39 -11.00
CA MET A 163 7.95 -6.09 -11.47
C MET A 163 7.14 -5.34 -10.42
N SER A 164 7.32 -5.72 -9.14
CA SER A 164 6.55 -5.13 -8.03
C SER A 164 7.17 -3.86 -7.45
N ARG A 165 8.47 -3.64 -7.65
CA ARG A 165 9.22 -2.53 -7.06
C ARG A 165 10.01 -1.70 -8.08
N GLY A 166 10.06 -2.14 -9.33
CA GLY A 166 10.84 -1.49 -10.37
C GLY A 166 12.34 -1.69 -10.22
N ARG A 167 13.11 -0.84 -10.94
CA ARG A 167 14.57 -0.81 -10.87
C ARG A 167 15.05 -0.21 -9.56
N VAL A 168 16.32 -0.48 -9.23
CA VAL A 168 16.99 0.09 -8.06
C VAL A 168 16.89 1.61 -8.07
N ARG A 169 16.47 2.16 -6.96
CA ARG A 169 16.45 3.59 -6.63
C ARG A 169 16.97 3.76 -5.22
N SER A 170 18.04 4.53 -5.09
CA SER A 170 18.65 4.81 -3.79
C SER A 170 18.28 6.19 -3.28
N LYS A 171 18.13 6.30 -1.98
CA LYS A 171 17.99 7.58 -1.29
C LYS A 171 19.30 8.36 -1.43
N SER A 172 19.22 9.68 -1.61
CA SER A 172 20.42 10.51 -1.60
C SER A 172 21.00 10.60 -0.18
N LEU A 173 22.29 10.92 -0.07
CA LEU A 173 22.94 11.10 1.24
C LEU A 173 22.48 12.37 1.96
N GLU A 174 21.86 13.29 1.22
CA GLU A 174 21.38 14.57 1.73
C GLU A 174 19.92 14.49 2.26
N ASP A 175 19.19 13.45 1.87
CA ASP A 175 17.83 13.17 2.34
C ASP A 175 17.86 12.31 3.61
#